data_6fed7b70915443f8e87df042bb5cdf51
#
_entry.id   6fed7b70915443f8e87df042bb5cdf51
#
_cell.length_a   1.000
_cell.length_b   1.000
_cell.length_c   1.000
_cell.angle_alpha   90.00
_cell.angle_beta   90.00
_cell.angle_gamma   90.00
#
_symmetry.space_group_name_H-M   'P 1'
#
loop_
_entity.id
_entity.type
_entity.pdbx_description
1 polymer ?
#
loop_
_entity_poly.entity_id
_entity_poly.type
_entity_poly.pdbx_seq_one_letter_code
_entity_poly.pdbx_strand_id
1 'polypeptide(L)'
;MKNQSVRLWGAAELKKFPTPLDNAGQRYPFGISMAIAMDPLIMASIQHGPNQVYADEYVRVNTRIDALSADLAEELRKRGYQAHPLAASERTDMVNIKGDFPHKTAATRAGIGWIGRHCQLITREFGSWVRLATVFTDMVLPCGQPANRSYCGRCTKCVDACPADALTGNAWYPGLPREDILNVIACD
;
A
#
# COMPACT_ATOMS: atom_id res chain seq x y z
N MET A 1 -8.93 22.56 -9.64
CA MET A 1 -8.47 21.52 -8.69
C MET A 1 -9.14 20.21 -9.07
N LYS A 2 -8.43 19.24 -9.61
CA LYS A 2 -8.99 17.92 -9.92
C LYS A 2 -9.35 17.23 -8.60
N ASN A 3 -10.62 16.83 -8.48
CA ASN A 3 -11.15 16.16 -7.30
C ASN A 3 -10.44 14.79 -7.14
N GLN A 4 -9.44 14.69 -6.27
CA GLN A 4 -8.77 13.43 -5.99
C GLN A 4 -9.65 12.61 -5.04
N SER A 5 -10.42 11.74 -5.64
CA SER A 5 -11.19 10.71 -4.95
C SER A 5 -10.40 9.42 -4.86
N VAL A 6 -10.79 8.52 -3.95
CA VAL A 6 -10.35 7.12 -4.00
C VAL A 6 -10.71 6.55 -5.37
N ARG A 7 -9.71 6.07 -6.11
CA ARG A 7 -9.90 5.55 -7.46
C ARG A 7 -10.01 4.04 -7.47
N LEU A 8 -9.32 3.39 -6.54
CA LEU A 8 -9.35 1.94 -6.36
C LEU A 8 -9.57 1.64 -4.89
N TRP A 9 -10.42 0.67 -4.62
CA TRP A 9 -10.63 0.14 -3.28
C TRP A 9 -11.07 -1.32 -3.35
N GLY A 10 -10.89 -2.04 -2.24
CA GLY A 10 -11.37 -3.41 -2.11
C GLY A 10 -11.22 -3.90 -0.68
N ALA A 11 -11.97 -4.92 -0.34
CA ALA A 11 -11.89 -5.59 0.96
C ALA A 11 -11.01 -6.84 0.88
N ALA A 12 -10.30 -7.11 1.96
CA ALA A 12 -9.41 -8.25 2.12
C ALA A 12 -9.72 -9.02 3.39
N GLU A 13 -9.75 -10.35 3.32
CA GLU A 13 -9.68 -11.19 4.50
C GLU A 13 -8.22 -11.25 5.01
N LEU A 14 -8.02 -10.91 6.28
CA LEU A 14 -6.70 -10.75 6.91
C LEU A 14 -6.50 -11.63 8.17
N LYS A 15 -7.37 -12.60 8.43
CA LYS A 15 -7.35 -13.48 9.62
C LYS A 15 -5.99 -14.16 9.86
N LYS A 16 -5.21 -14.42 8.80
CA LYS A 16 -3.90 -15.09 8.89
C LYS A 16 -2.72 -14.11 8.96
N PHE A 17 -2.98 -12.82 9.08
CA PHE A 17 -1.97 -11.78 9.09
C PHE A 17 -1.88 -11.11 10.47
N PRO A 18 -0.71 -10.55 10.83
CA PRO A 18 -0.52 -9.84 12.08
C PRO A 18 -1.13 -8.43 12.02
N THR A 19 -2.46 -8.35 11.87
CA THR A 19 -3.18 -7.07 11.91
C THR A 19 -3.10 -6.44 13.31
N PRO A 20 -3.32 -5.12 13.46
CA PRO A 20 -3.46 -4.48 14.76
C PRO A 20 -4.50 -5.20 15.64
N LEU A 21 -4.43 -4.96 16.95
CA LEU A 21 -5.43 -5.47 17.91
C LEU A 21 -6.57 -4.46 18.03
N ASP A 22 -7.77 -4.97 18.22
CA ASP A 22 -8.95 -4.18 18.58
C ASP A 22 -8.98 -3.87 20.09
N ASN A 23 -10.05 -3.21 20.56
CA ASN A 23 -10.22 -2.85 21.97
C ASN A 23 -10.40 -4.07 22.90
N ALA A 24 -10.72 -5.23 22.35
CA ALA A 24 -10.83 -6.50 23.07
C ALA A 24 -9.54 -7.34 23.02
N GLY A 25 -8.47 -6.81 22.43
CA GLY A 25 -7.21 -7.50 22.25
C GLY A 25 -7.22 -8.57 21.15
N GLN A 26 -8.19 -8.53 20.23
CA GLN A 26 -8.29 -9.44 19.11
C GLN A 26 -7.81 -8.78 17.82
N ARG A 27 -7.26 -9.60 16.91
CA ARG A 27 -6.81 -9.11 15.62
C ARG A 27 -7.98 -8.85 14.68
N TYR A 28 -7.94 -7.73 13.97
CA TYR A 28 -8.95 -7.42 12.96
C TYR A 28 -8.95 -8.46 11.84
N PRO A 29 -10.11 -9.10 11.55
CA PRO A 29 -10.19 -10.15 10.53
C PRO A 29 -10.25 -9.65 9.09
N PHE A 30 -10.61 -8.37 8.89
CA PHE A 30 -10.77 -7.75 7.57
C PHE A 30 -10.04 -6.42 7.48
N GLY A 31 -9.73 -6.03 6.24
CA GLY A 31 -9.21 -4.70 5.93
C GLY A 31 -9.80 -4.16 4.64
N ILE A 32 -10.13 -2.88 4.64
CA ILE A 32 -10.51 -2.13 3.43
C ILE A 32 -9.26 -1.41 2.96
N SER A 33 -8.75 -1.80 1.80
CA SER A 33 -7.62 -1.12 1.16
C SER A 33 -8.12 -0.08 0.18
N MET A 34 -7.51 1.10 0.21
CA MET A 34 -7.83 2.23 -0.65
C MET A 34 -6.58 2.72 -1.35
N ALA A 35 -6.75 3.23 -2.59
CA ALA A 35 -5.67 3.82 -3.36
C ALA A 35 -6.11 5.16 -4.00
N ILE A 36 -5.22 6.15 -3.91
CA ILE A 36 -5.33 7.42 -4.65
C ILE A 36 -4.15 7.48 -5.63
N ALA A 37 -4.45 7.77 -6.90
CA ALA A 37 -3.43 7.97 -7.91
C ALA A 37 -2.72 9.31 -7.72
N MET A 38 -1.39 9.31 -7.88
CA MET A 38 -0.57 10.52 -7.98
C MET A 38 -0.79 11.19 -9.34
N ASP A 39 -0.54 12.48 -9.43
CA ASP A 39 -0.65 13.20 -10.70
C ASP A 39 0.41 12.68 -11.70
N PRO A 40 -0.01 12.18 -12.88
CA PRO A 40 0.93 11.58 -13.83
C PRO A 40 1.95 12.57 -14.40
N LEU A 41 1.62 13.87 -14.50
CA LEU A 41 2.57 14.89 -14.95
C LEU A 41 3.67 15.13 -13.90
N ILE A 42 3.28 15.14 -12.62
CA ILE A 42 4.24 15.26 -11.52
C ILE A 42 5.11 14.00 -11.45
N MET A 43 4.51 12.81 -11.56
CA MET A 43 5.28 11.56 -11.57
C MET A 43 6.24 11.46 -12.77
N ALA A 44 5.87 12.02 -13.93
CA ALA A 44 6.75 12.09 -15.08
C ALA A 44 7.93 13.07 -14.90
N SER A 45 7.83 14.03 -14.00
CA SER A 45 8.88 15.04 -13.75
C SER A 45 10.07 14.55 -12.92
N ILE A 46 9.96 13.37 -12.29
CA ILE A 46 11.00 12.84 -11.39
C ILE A 46 11.96 11.84 -12.07
N GLN A 47 12.10 11.86 -13.39
CA GLN A 47 12.97 10.93 -14.13
C GLN A 47 14.45 10.99 -13.69
N HIS A 48 14.90 12.14 -13.21
CA HIS A 48 16.28 12.37 -12.76
C HIS A 48 16.37 12.49 -11.21
N GLY A 49 15.35 12.07 -10.50
CA GLY A 49 15.27 12.12 -9.04
C GLY A 49 14.08 12.94 -8.53
N PRO A 50 13.80 12.88 -7.23
CA PRO A 50 12.70 13.62 -6.61
C PRO A 50 12.94 15.14 -6.68
N ASN A 51 11.84 15.90 -6.78
CA ASN A 51 11.84 17.35 -6.77
C ASN A 51 10.78 17.88 -5.79
N GLN A 52 10.76 19.19 -5.54
CA GLN A 52 9.84 19.79 -4.56
C GLN A 52 8.37 19.57 -4.94
N VAL A 53 8.02 19.64 -6.23
CA VAL A 53 6.64 19.44 -6.69
C VAL A 53 6.15 18.02 -6.39
N TYR A 54 7.03 17.03 -6.53
CA TYR A 54 6.74 15.65 -6.13
C TYR A 54 6.59 15.52 -4.60
N ALA A 55 7.44 16.19 -3.83
CA ALA A 55 7.35 16.15 -2.36
C ALA A 55 6.01 16.74 -1.88
N ASP A 56 5.60 17.88 -2.45
CA ASP A 56 4.33 18.53 -2.13
C ASP A 56 3.13 17.65 -2.52
N GLU A 57 3.19 17.01 -3.70
CA GLU A 57 2.17 16.05 -4.15
C GLU A 57 2.09 14.85 -3.21
N TYR A 58 3.24 14.31 -2.80
CA TYR A 58 3.33 13.18 -1.88
C TYR A 58 2.64 13.50 -0.55
N VAL A 59 2.95 14.64 0.04
CA VAL A 59 2.32 15.11 1.30
C VAL A 59 0.82 15.31 1.10
N ARG A 60 0.43 16.00 0.03
CA ARG A 60 -0.97 16.29 -0.29
C ARG A 60 -1.81 15.03 -0.44
N VAL A 61 -1.31 14.03 -1.17
CA VAL A 61 -2.05 12.78 -1.40
C VAL A 61 -2.10 11.93 -0.13
N ASN A 62 -1.02 11.87 0.65
CA ASN A 62 -1.03 11.17 1.95
C ASN A 62 -2.04 11.81 2.90
N THR A 63 -1.99 13.13 3.11
CA THR A 63 -2.97 13.83 3.96
C THR A 63 -4.41 13.55 3.53
N ARG A 64 -4.65 13.52 2.22
CA ARG A 64 -6.00 13.24 1.69
C ARG A 64 -6.44 11.81 1.95
N ILE A 65 -5.59 10.81 1.73
CA ILE A 65 -5.96 9.40 1.93
C ILE A 65 -6.10 9.08 3.41
N ASP A 66 -5.30 9.70 4.27
CA ASP A 66 -5.38 9.55 5.73
C ASP A 66 -6.70 10.12 6.26
N ALA A 67 -7.11 11.30 5.81
CA ALA A 67 -8.41 11.87 6.16
C ALA A 67 -9.57 10.96 5.74
N LEU A 68 -9.54 10.43 4.51
CA LEU A 68 -10.58 9.52 4.02
C LEU A 68 -10.60 8.19 4.78
N SER A 69 -9.45 7.68 5.22
CA SER A 69 -9.39 6.46 6.04
C SER A 69 -9.94 6.69 7.45
N ALA A 70 -9.68 7.86 8.02
CA ALA A 70 -10.24 8.25 9.32
C ALA A 70 -11.77 8.41 9.25
N ASP A 71 -12.28 9.11 8.22
CA ASP A 71 -13.73 9.28 7.98
C ASP A 71 -14.42 7.92 7.81
N LEU A 72 -13.82 7.01 7.04
CA LEU A 72 -14.36 5.66 6.85
C LEU A 72 -14.39 4.87 8.17
N ALA A 73 -13.30 4.94 8.95
CA ALA A 73 -13.25 4.26 10.24
C ALA A 73 -14.30 4.81 11.22
N GLU A 74 -14.52 6.12 11.22
CA GLU A 74 -15.57 6.75 12.05
C GLU A 74 -16.96 6.28 11.60
N GLU A 75 -17.23 6.21 10.31
CA GLU A 75 -18.51 5.75 9.79
C GLU A 75 -18.78 4.27 10.14
N LEU A 76 -17.75 3.42 10.08
CA LEU A 76 -17.86 2.02 10.53
C LEU A 76 -18.18 1.92 12.04
N ARG A 77 -17.53 2.75 12.85
CA ARG A 77 -17.80 2.79 14.32
C ARG A 77 -19.21 3.27 14.62
N LYS A 78 -19.73 4.28 13.90
CA LYS A 78 -21.14 4.73 14.03
C LYS A 78 -22.13 3.63 13.71
N ARG A 79 -21.76 2.68 12.86
CA ARG A 79 -22.59 1.49 12.52
C ARG A 79 -22.40 0.32 13.48
N GLY A 80 -21.63 0.49 14.56
CA GLY A 80 -21.43 -0.51 15.60
C GLY A 80 -20.28 -1.49 15.37
N TYR A 81 -19.44 -1.26 14.34
CA TYR A 81 -18.26 -2.08 14.08
C TYR A 81 -17.01 -1.50 14.76
N GLN A 82 -16.06 -2.37 15.07
CA GLN A 82 -14.71 -1.94 15.40
C GLN A 82 -13.98 -1.55 14.10
N ALA A 83 -13.24 -0.46 14.13
CA ALA A 83 -12.44 -0.03 12.98
C ALA A 83 -11.17 0.70 13.43
N HIS A 84 -10.06 0.47 12.70
CA HIS A 84 -8.77 1.09 12.95
C HIS A 84 -8.17 1.56 11.62
N PRO A 85 -8.04 2.89 11.39
CA PRO A 85 -7.36 3.42 10.22
C PRO A 85 -5.85 3.35 10.44
N LEU A 86 -5.11 2.88 9.43
CA LEU A 86 -3.65 2.89 9.43
C LEU A 86 -3.15 4.02 8.52
N ALA A 87 -2.27 4.88 9.04
CA ALA A 87 -1.71 5.99 8.31
C ALA A 87 -0.82 5.58 7.13
N ALA A 88 -0.85 6.33 6.03
CA ALA A 88 -0.28 5.95 4.73
C ALA A 88 1.24 5.77 4.71
N SER A 89 1.99 6.34 5.64
CA SER A 89 3.46 6.36 5.61
C SER A 89 4.12 6.29 6.97
N GLU A 90 3.44 5.76 7.95
CA GLU A 90 3.98 5.65 9.30
C GLU A 90 5.08 4.58 9.37
N ARG A 91 6.22 4.92 9.98
CA ARG A 91 7.30 3.98 10.31
C ARG A 91 7.33 3.81 11.83
N THR A 92 7.07 2.61 12.30
CA THR A 92 7.07 2.27 13.73
C THR A 92 8.31 1.50 14.15
N ASP A 93 8.98 0.84 13.20
CA ASP A 93 10.26 0.17 13.39
C ASP A 93 11.33 0.82 12.50
N MET A 94 12.15 1.67 13.10
CA MET A 94 13.21 2.40 12.40
C MET A 94 14.42 1.53 12.06
N VAL A 95 14.62 0.42 12.76
CA VAL A 95 15.74 -0.51 12.51
C VAL A 95 15.48 -1.34 11.26
N ASN A 96 14.29 -1.90 11.16
CA ASN A 96 13.88 -2.72 10.01
C ASN A 96 13.14 -1.89 8.93
N ILE A 97 12.98 -0.59 9.12
CA ILE A 97 12.34 0.36 8.21
C ILE A 97 10.97 -0.17 7.74
N LYS A 98 10.06 -0.34 8.70
CA LYS A 98 8.70 -0.84 8.46
C LYS A 98 7.67 -0.19 9.38
N GLY A 99 6.42 -0.16 8.95
CA GLY A 99 5.26 0.18 9.77
C GLY A 99 4.63 -1.08 10.39
N ASP A 100 3.59 -0.90 11.18
CA ASP A 100 2.89 -1.98 11.88
C ASP A 100 2.28 -3.01 10.94
N PHE A 101 1.82 -2.57 9.77
CA PHE A 101 1.26 -3.46 8.76
C PHE A 101 1.53 -2.93 7.34
N PRO A 102 1.95 -3.78 6.38
CA PRO A 102 2.19 -3.34 5.02
C PRO A 102 0.88 -3.13 4.24
N HIS A 103 0.53 -1.90 3.90
CA HIS A 103 -0.64 -1.59 3.05
C HIS A 103 -0.69 -2.42 1.76
N LYS A 104 0.47 -2.75 1.20
CA LYS A 104 0.59 -3.59 0.00
C LYS A 104 0.00 -4.98 0.22
N THR A 105 0.09 -5.54 1.43
CA THR A 105 -0.51 -6.83 1.77
C THR A 105 -2.03 -6.74 1.71
N ALA A 106 -2.65 -5.73 2.33
CA ALA A 106 -4.09 -5.52 2.22
C ALA A 106 -4.51 -5.33 0.75
N ALA A 107 -3.78 -4.51 -0.01
CA ALA A 107 -4.08 -4.21 -1.40
C ALA A 107 -4.00 -5.46 -2.31
N THR A 108 -2.98 -6.30 -2.15
CA THR A 108 -2.86 -7.55 -2.93
C THR A 108 -3.93 -8.55 -2.53
N ARG A 109 -4.28 -8.62 -1.25
CA ARG A 109 -5.37 -9.48 -0.74
C ARG A 109 -6.76 -9.00 -1.19
N ALA A 110 -6.93 -7.68 -1.34
CA ALA A 110 -8.15 -7.07 -1.88
C ALA A 110 -8.26 -7.15 -3.41
N GLY A 111 -7.24 -7.67 -4.10
CA GLY A 111 -7.24 -7.78 -5.57
C GLY A 111 -7.00 -6.46 -6.31
N ILE A 112 -6.53 -5.41 -5.62
CA ILE A 112 -6.26 -4.08 -6.22
C ILE A 112 -5.06 -4.14 -7.19
N GLY A 113 -4.08 -5.02 -6.92
CA GLY A 113 -2.89 -5.14 -7.72
C GLY A 113 -1.95 -6.24 -7.21
N TRP A 114 -0.72 -6.24 -7.68
CA TRP A 114 0.35 -7.17 -7.30
C TRP A 114 1.61 -6.42 -6.89
N ILE A 115 2.54 -7.09 -6.23
CA ILE A 115 3.84 -6.51 -5.93
C ILE A 115 4.77 -6.69 -7.14
N GLY A 116 5.36 -5.58 -7.59
CA GLY A 116 6.37 -5.56 -8.64
C GLY A 116 7.76 -5.95 -8.13
N ARG A 117 8.72 -6.16 -9.06
CA ARG A 117 10.14 -6.42 -8.71
C ARG A 117 10.80 -5.25 -7.95
N HIS A 118 10.23 -4.04 -8.01
CA HIS A 118 10.64 -2.87 -7.21
C HIS A 118 9.99 -2.84 -5.81
N CYS A 119 9.37 -3.93 -5.38
CA CYS A 119 8.72 -4.04 -4.07
C CYS A 119 7.55 -3.07 -3.81
N GLN A 120 7.03 -2.37 -4.82
CA GLN A 120 5.83 -1.54 -4.71
C GLN A 120 4.62 -2.24 -5.30
N LEU A 121 3.41 -1.81 -4.87
CA LEU A 121 2.16 -2.24 -5.52
C LEU A 121 2.13 -1.73 -6.96
N ILE A 122 1.69 -2.59 -7.87
CA ILE A 122 1.36 -2.22 -9.26
C ILE A 122 -0.12 -2.47 -9.45
N THR A 123 -0.85 -1.45 -9.87
CA THR A 123 -2.25 -1.54 -10.28
C THR A 123 -2.35 -1.57 -11.79
N ARG A 124 -3.45 -2.12 -12.33
CA ARG A 124 -3.65 -2.16 -13.80
C ARG A 124 -3.88 -0.78 -14.39
N GLU A 125 -4.55 0.10 -13.62
CA GLU A 125 -4.99 1.41 -14.10
C GLU A 125 -3.90 2.49 -13.94
N PHE A 126 -3.15 2.48 -12.82
CA PHE A 126 -2.23 3.57 -12.46
C PHE A 126 -0.78 3.11 -12.28
N GLY A 127 -0.46 1.85 -12.62
CA GLY A 127 0.87 1.31 -12.34
C GLY A 127 1.20 1.39 -10.85
N SER A 128 2.42 1.82 -10.52
CA SER A 128 2.88 2.02 -9.15
C SER A 128 2.67 3.45 -8.61
N TRP A 129 2.06 4.34 -9.38
CA TRP A 129 1.86 5.75 -9.03
C TRP A 129 0.62 5.93 -8.15
N VAL A 130 0.58 5.24 -7.03
CA VAL A 130 -0.52 5.27 -6.07
C VAL A 130 -0.03 5.41 -4.64
N ARG A 131 -0.83 6.09 -3.79
CA ARG A 131 -0.70 6.06 -2.35
C ARG A 131 -1.79 5.18 -1.78
N LEU A 132 -1.46 4.46 -0.72
CA LEU A 132 -2.31 3.44 -0.13
C LEU A 132 -2.67 3.79 1.31
N ALA A 133 -3.90 3.48 1.71
CA ALA A 133 -4.31 3.39 3.10
C ALA A 133 -5.07 2.08 3.35
N THR A 134 -5.18 1.70 4.61
CA THR A 134 -5.92 0.51 5.04
C THR A 134 -6.74 0.88 6.26
N VAL A 135 -8.02 0.51 6.26
CA VAL A 135 -8.88 0.55 7.43
C VAL A 135 -9.18 -0.89 7.83
N PHE A 136 -8.73 -1.30 9.01
CA PHE A 136 -9.07 -2.60 9.58
C PHE A 136 -10.45 -2.58 10.20
N THR A 137 -11.16 -3.70 10.18
CA THR A 137 -12.50 -3.81 10.76
C THR A 137 -12.87 -5.26 11.09
N ASP A 138 -13.79 -5.43 12.02
CA ASP A 138 -14.47 -6.70 12.30
C ASP A 138 -15.71 -6.91 11.40
N MET A 139 -16.12 -5.87 10.64
CA MET A 139 -17.22 -5.97 9.70
C MET A 139 -16.94 -7.05 8.64
N VAL A 140 -17.84 -8.02 8.51
CA VAL A 140 -17.76 -9.03 7.44
C VAL A 140 -18.01 -8.37 6.09
N LEU A 141 -17.05 -8.50 5.18
CA LEU A 141 -17.07 -7.85 3.87
C LEU A 141 -16.91 -8.88 2.74
N PRO A 142 -17.57 -8.66 1.59
CA PRO A 142 -17.25 -9.41 0.38
C PRO A 142 -15.83 -9.04 -0.06
N CYS A 143 -14.91 -10.00 0.03
CA CYS A 143 -13.50 -9.77 -0.26
C CYS A 143 -13.19 -9.97 -1.75
N GLY A 144 -12.22 -9.19 -2.24
CA GLY A 144 -11.68 -9.33 -3.59
C GLY A 144 -10.90 -10.63 -3.78
N GLN A 145 -10.57 -10.94 -5.03
CA GLN A 145 -9.72 -12.09 -5.35
C GLN A 145 -8.25 -11.72 -5.14
N PRO A 146 -7.52 -12.40 -4.24
CA PRO A 146 -6.13 -12.10 -3.97
C PRO A 146 -5.24 -12.27 -5.20
N ALA A 147 -4.30 -11.35 -5.40
CA ALA A 147 -3.22 -11.56 -6.36
C ALA A 147 -2.37 -12.76 -5.92
N ASN A 148 -2.06 -13.65 -6.85
CA ASN A 148 -1.33 -14.90 -6.60
C ASN A 148 0.10 -14.90 -7.17
N ARG A 149 0.49 -13.87 -7.93
CA ARG A 149 1.82 -13.72 -8.53
C ARG A 149 2.08 -12.28 -8.96
N SER A 150 3.35 -11.97 -9.23
CA SER A 150 3.73 -10.77 -9.98
C SER A 150 3.45 -10.94 -11.47
N TYR A 151 3.00 -9.88 -12.13
CA TYR A 151 2.78 -9.84 -13.58
C TYR A 151 3.90 -9.08 -14.32
N CYS A 152 5.05 -8.88 -13.69
CA CYS A 152 6.22 -8.24 -14.32
C CYS A 152 6.85 -9.06 -15.46
N GLY A 153 6.57 -10.37 -15.54
CA GLY A 153 7.15 -11.25 -16.54
C GLY A 153 8.69 -11.23 -16.51
N ARG A 154 9.32 -10.99 -17.67
CA ARG A 154 10.79 -10.89 -17.80
C ARG A 154 11.32 -9.45 -17.64
N CYS A 155 10.48 -8.47 -17.35
CA CYS A 155 10.90 -7.07 -17.23
C CYS A 155 11.78 -6.86 -15.99
N THR A 156 12.95 -6.26 -16.18
CA THR A 156 13.93 -5.92 -15.13
C THR A 156 14.23 -4.42 -15.04
N LYS A 157 13.52 -3.59 -15.80
CA LYS A 157 13.82 -2.13 -15.92
C LYS A 157 14.01 -1.41 -14.59
N CYS A 158 13.22 -1.75 -13.57
CA CYS A 158 13.35 -1.13 -12.24
C CYS A 158 14.58 -1.64 -11.47
N VAL A 159 15.02 -2.86 -11.73
CA VAL A 159 16.24 -3.44 -11.16
C VAL A 159 17.46 -2.76 -11.79
N ASP A 160 17.49 -2.71 -13.13
CA ASP A 160 18.58 -2.14 -13.90
C ASP A 160 18.75 -0.62 -13.65
N ALA A 161 17.67 0.06 -13.29
CA ALA A 161 17.65 1.50 -13.00
C ALA A 161 17.84 1.85 -11.51
N CYS A 162 18.02 0.88 -10.63
CA CYS A 162 18.12 1.15 -9.19
C CYS A 162 19.51 1.72 -8.87
N PRO A 163 19.63 2.99 -8.43
CA PRO A 163 20.95 3.59 -8.19
C PRO A 163 21.69 3.01 -6.99
N ALA A 164 20.98 2.29 -6.13
CA ALA A 164 21.53 1.69 -4.90
C ALA A 164 21.69 0.16 -5.00
N ASP A 165 21.45 -0.44 -6.17
CA ASP A 165 21.44 -1.91 -6.38
C ASP A 165 20.63 -2.67 -5.30
N ALA A 166 19.60 -2.01 -4.77
CA ALA A 166 18.82 -2.51 -3.66
C ALA A 166 17.80 -3.61 -4.04
N LEU A 167 17.55 -3.82 -5.34
CA LEU A 167 16.53 -4.74 -5.84
C LEU A 167 17.17 -6.05 -6.32
N THR A 168 16.68 -7.17 -5.78
CA THR A 168 17.23 -8.53 -6.11
C THR A 168 16.83 -9.03 -7.50
N GLY A 169 15.76 -8.45 -8.08
CA GLY A 169 15.19 -8.92 -9.34
C GLY A 169 14.21 -10.10 -9.20
N ASN A 170 13.97 -10.60 -8.00
CA ASN A 170 13.03 -11.70 -7.78
C ASN A 170 11.58 -11.27 -8.09
N ALA A 171 10.80 -12.19 -8.66
CA ALA A 171 9.38 -12.00 -8.87
C ALA A 171 8.61 -12.32 -7.58
N TRP A 172 7.73 -11.40 -7.19
CA TRP A 172 6.90 -11.60 -6.00
C TRP A 172 5.87 -12.71 -6.20
N TYR A 173 5.62 -13.45 -5.13
CA TYR A 173 4.47 -14.34 -4.91
C TYR A 173 3.99 -14.22 -3.45
N PRO A 174 2.75 -14.62 -3.12
CA PRO A 174 2.24 -14.56 -1.75
C PRO A 174 3.12 -15.36 -0.77
N GLY A 175 3.59 -14.70 0.29
CA GLY A 175 4.46 -15.30 1.29
C GLY A 175 5.95 -15.07 1.06
N LEU A 176 6.38 -14.52 -0.08
CA LEU A 176 7.78 -14.15 -0.29
C LEU A 176 8.16 -13.03 0.68
N PRO A 177 9.22 -13.18 1.49
CA PRO A 177 9.74 -12.13 2.36
C PRO A 177 10.14 -10.87 1.57
N ARG A 178 9.96 -9.69 2.18
CA ARG A 178 10.35 -8.43 1.55
C ARG A 178 11.84 -8.40 1.20
N GLU A 179 12.64 -8.96 2.07
CA GLU A 179 14.12 -9.02 1.99
C GLU A 179 14.60 -9.82 0.78
N ASP A 180 13.80 -10.76 0.28
CA ASP A 180 14.09 -11.49 -0.96
C ASP A 180 13.82 -10.65 -2.22
N ILE A 181 13.19 -9.49 -2.11
CA ILE A 181 12.93 -8.55 -3.22
C ILE A 181 13.77 -7.28 -3.07
N LEU A 182 13.93 -6.79 -1.85
CA LEU A 182 14.48 -5.47 -1.57
C LEU A 182 15.42 -5.51 -0.37
N ASN A 183 16.67 -5.10 -0.56
CA ASN A 183 17.53 -4.66 0.52
C ASN A 183 17.07 -3.27 0.98
N VAL A 184 16.29 -3.23 2.05
CA VAL A 184 15.67 -1.98 2.51
C VAL A 184 16.69 -0.98 3.07
N ILE A 185 17.78 -1.46 3.64
CA ILE A 185 18.85 -0.61 4.19
C ILE A 185 19.61 0.10 3.05
N ALA A 186 19.87 -0.60 1.95
CA ALA A 186 20.50 0.04 0.79
C ALA A 186 19.55 1.02 0.06
N CYS A 187 18.23 0.83 0.20
CA CYS A 187 17.20 1.64 -0.45
C CYS A 187 16.87 2.93 0.32
N ASP A 188 17.10 2.99 1.62
CA ASP A 188 16.78 4.13 2.49
C ASP A 188 17.89 5.17 2.46
#